data_b61c539b740b24e1ba89fd0c01e51a46
#
_entry.id   b61c539b740b24e1ba89fd0c01e51a46
#
_cell.length_a   1.000
_cell.length_b   1.000
_cell.length_c   1.000
_cell.angle_alpha   90.00
_cell.angle_beta   90.00
_cell.angle_gamma   90.00
#
_symmetry.space_group_name_H-M   'P 1'
#
loop_
_entity.id
_entity.type
_entity.pdbx_description
1 polymer ?
#
loop_
_entity_poly.entity_id
_entity_poly.type
_entity_poly.pdbx_seq_one_letter_code
_entity_poly.pdbx_strand_id
1 'polypeptide(L)'
;MKIYSVNDPEFKPYGRVVTGLETAKAEILAALASTPLPAATDYVPEDERLQELPAAVEVSEHLFGGMPCQLGWCNGHNNALNCLEYHRDSEFNLGTEDFILLLARMEDIADGKLDTAKVKAFRAPAGTLVEVYATTLHYAPCHVDADKGFRVLVALPKGTNTAKPDIQNNGGDDPLLWACNKWLLAHAESAEAKAGAYVGLVGENIHI
;
A
#
# COMPACT_ATOMS: atom_id res chain seq x y z
N MET A 1 13.73 14.13 4.24
CA MET A 1 13.21 13.37 5.42
C MET A 1 14.15 12.21 5.75
N LYS A 2 14.12 11.65 7.00
CA LYS A 2 14.89 10.44 7.35
C LYS A 2 14.15 9.21 6.83
N ILE A 3 14.88 8.29 6.18
CA ILE A 3 14.37 6.99 5.73
C ILE A 3 14.89 5.93 6.71
N TYR A 4 13.96 5.23 7.37
CA TYR A 4 14.23 4.11 8.25
C TYR A 4 14.19 2.79 7.46
N SER A 5 14.67 1.71 8.06
CA SER A 5 14.44 0.35 7.55
C SER A 5 13.15 -0.23 8.13
N VAL A 6 12.46 -1.10 7.39
CA VAL A 6 11.37 -1.92 7.96
C VAL A 6 11.86 -2.86 9.06
N ASN A 7 13.17 -3.04 9.21
CA ASN A 7 13.80 -3.80 10.31
C ASN A 7 14.07 -2.94 11.55
N ASP A 8 13.92 -1.62 11.48
CA ASP A 8 14.15 -0.72 12.61
C ASP A 8 12.99 -0.76 13.61
N PRO A 9 13.26 -0.52 14.90
CA PRO A 9 12.20 -0.47 15.92
C PRO A 9 11.08 0.55 15.61
N GLU A 10 11.42 1.61 14.89
CA GLU A 10 10.50 2.67 14.46
C GLU A 10 9.38 2.16 13.56
N PHE A 11 9.56 1.01 12.89
CA PHE A 11 8.54 0.41 12.03
C PHE A 11 7.44 -0.33 12.81
N LYS A 12 7.73 -0.84 14.01
CA LYS A 12 6.80 -1.65 14.81
C LYS A 12 5.38 -1.07 14.99
N PRO A 13 5.19 0.25 15.13
CA PRO A 13 3.84 0.82 15.23
C PRO A 13 3.08 0.82 13.90
N TYR A 14 3.75 0.62 12.78
CA TYR A 14 3.19 0.70 11.42
C TYR A 14 2.96 -0.67 10.79
N GLY A 15 3.77 -1.66 11.18
CA GLY A 15 3.76 -2.97 10.57
C GLY A 15 4.83 -3.88 11.14
N ARG A 16 5.07 -4.98 10.45
CA ARG A 16 6.14 -5.93 10.76
C ARG A 16 6.70 -6.57 9.50
N VAL A 17 7.91 -7.09 9.59
CA VAL A 17 8.44 -8.04 8.62
C VAL A 17 7.85 -9.41 8.91
N VAL A 18 7.30 -10.04 7.88
CA VAL A 18 6.76 -11.40 7.96
C VAL A 18 7.87 -12.40 7.64
N THR A 19 8.06 -13.37 8.52
CA THR A 19 9.03 -14.46 8.36
C THR A 19 8.35 -15.74 7.91
N GLY A 20 9.10 -16.65 7.30
CA GLY A 20 8.54 -17.86 6.70
C GLY A 20 8.01 -17.64 5.29
N LEU A 21 7.26 -18.61 4.77
CA LEU A 21 6.68 -18.59 3.42
C LEU A 21 7.73 -18.44 2.30
N GLU A 22 8.92 -19.01 2.49
CA GLU A 22 10.05 -18.79 1.56
C GLU A 22 9.74 -19.29 0.14
N THR A 23 9.03 -20.43 0.01
CA THR A 23 8.60 -20.97 -1.28
C THR A 23 7.57 -20.07 -1.94
N ALA A 24 6.53 -19.66 -1.21
CA ALA A 24 5.50 -18.77 -1.71
C ALA A 24 6.08 -17.40 -2.14
N LYS A 25 6.99 -16.84 -1.33
CA LYS A 25 7.69 -15.59 -1.70
C LYS A 25 8.47 -15.74 -3.01
N ALA A 26 9.20 -16.86 -3.18
CA ALA A 26 9.98 -17.09 -4.40
C ALA A 26 9.08 -17.22 -5.64
N GLU A 27 7.96 -17.93 -5.54
CA GLU A 27 6.98 -18.07 -6.63
C GLU A 27 6.37 -16.72 -7.01
N ILE A 28 5.93 -15.94 -6.00
CA ILE A 28 5.35 -14.60 -6.20
C ILE A 28 6.36 -13.66 -6.85
N LEU A 29 7.60 -13.62 -6.36
CA LEU A 29 8.65 -12.77 -6.93
C LEU A 29 8.97 -13.12 -8.39
N ALA A 30 8.99 -14.40 -8.72
CA ALA A 30 9.22 -14.85 -10.09
C ALA A 30 8.09 -14.42 -11.04
N ALA A 31 6.83 -14.53 -10.61
CA ALA A 31 5.68 -14.08 -11.38
C ALA A 31 5.64 -12.55 -11.49
N LEU A 32 5.88 -11.85 -10.37
CA LEU A 32 5.88 -10.39 -10.29
C LEU A 32 6.94 -9.75 -11.20
N ALA A 33 8.12 -10.37 -11.32
CA ALA A 33 9.20 -9.92 -12.22
C ALA A 33 8.77 -9.85 -13.69
N SER A 34 7.75 -10.61 -14.09
CA SER A 34 7.19 -10.62 -15.45
C SER A 34 6.05 -9.60 -15.66
N THR A 35 5.61 -8.91 -14.61
CA THR A 35 4.55 -7.91 -14.72
C THR A 35 5.08 -6.60 -15.35
N PRO A 36 4.22 -5.76 -15.94
CA PRO A 36 4.63 -4.49 -16.54
C PRO A 36 5.37 -3.58 -15.55
N LEU A 37 6.26 -2.74 -16.08
CA LEU A 37 6.89 -1.65 -15.34
C LEU A 37 6.61 -0.33 -16.07
N PRO A 38 5.50 0.35 -15.80
CA PRO A 38 5.16 1.60 -16.47
C PRO A 38 6.06 2.77 -16.01
N ALA A 39 6.13 3.82 -16.84
CA ALA A 39 6.88 5.04 -16.53
C ALA A 39 6.24 5.86 -15.39
N ALA A 40 4.93 5.76 -15.21
CA ALA A 40 4.19 6.25 -14.05
C ALA A 40 3.85 5.07 -13.13
N THR A 41 3.07 5.30 -12.09
CA THR A 41 2.56 4.22 -11.24
C THR A 41 1.26 3.67 -11.80
N ASP A 42 1.14 2.34 -11.82
CA ASP A 42 -0.08 1.61 -12.16
C ASP A 42 -0.39 0.58 -11.08
N TYR A 43 -1.69 0.31 -10.89
CA TYR A 43 -2.18 -0.60 -9.87
C TYR A 43 -3.21 -1.58 -10.45
N VAL A 44 -2.96 -2.86 -10.24
CA VAL A 44 -3.89 -3.94 -10.59
C VAL A 44 -4.31 -4.64 -9.28
N PRO A 45 -5.57 -4.53 -8.85
CA PRO A 45 -6.01 -5.08 -7.56
C PRO A 45 -5.94 -6.59 -7.49
N GLU A 46 -6.09 -7.28 -8.61
CA GLU A 46 -5.99 -8.73 -8.74
C GLU A 46 -5.40 -9.08 -10.10
N ASP A 47 -4.23 -9.72 -10.11
CA ASP A 47 -3.58 -10.23 -11.31
C ASP A 47 -3.81 -11.74 -11.39
N GLU A 48 -4.40 -12.22 -12.50
CA GLU A 48 -4.75 -13.63 -12.72
C GLU A 48 -3.55 -14.56 -12.53
N ARG A 49 -2.38 -14.14 -13.02
CA ARG A 49 -1.13 -14.94 -12.89
C ARG A 49 -0.67 -15.11 -11.45
N LEU A 50 -0.83 -14.06 -10.62
CA LEU A 50 -0.51 -14.13 -9.20
C LEU A 50 -1.56 -14.94 -8.44
N GLN A 51 -2.84 -14.79 -8.81
CA GLN A 51 -3.95 -15.44 -8.14
C GLN A 51 -3.99 -16.96 -8.40
N GLU A 52 -3.49 -17.41 -9.53
CA GLU A 52 -3.42 -18.85 -9.91
C GLU A 52 -2.21 -19.59 -9.32
N LEU A 53 -1.27 -18.89 -8.68
CA LEU A 53 -0.12 -19.54 -8.05
C LEU A 53 -0.56 -20.39 -6.83
N PRO A 54 0.10 -21.54 -6.57
CA PRO A 54 -0.02 -22.24 -5.30
C PRO A 54 0.22 -21.32 -4.10
N ALA A 55 1.14 -20.40 -4.22
CA ALA A 55 1.45 -19.36 -3.23
C ALA A 55 0.23 -18.53 -2.81
N ALA A 56 -0.79 -18.36 -3.67
CA ALA A 56 -1.99 -17.61 -3.30
C ALA A 56 -2.80 -18.31 -2.20
N VAL A 57 -2.78 -19.64 -2.16
CA VAL A 57 -3.41 -20.42 -1.08
C VAL A 57 -2.63 -20.22 0.22
N GLU A 58 -1.29 -20.30 0.19
CA GLU A 58 -0.45 -20.07 1.37
C GLU A 58 -0.64 -18.66 1.93
N VAL A 59 -0.75 -17.65 1.05
CA VAL A 59 -1.05 -16.25 1.46
C VAL A 59 -2.41 -16.17 2.16
N SER A 60 -3.46 -16.77 1.58
CA SER A 60 -4.79 -16.80 2.21
C SER A 60 -4.75 -17.47 3.60
N GLU A 61 -4.15 -18.65 3.69
CA GLU A 61 -4.14 -19.45 4.91
C GLU A 61 -3.30 -18.82 6.03
N HIS A 62 -2.11 -18.34 5.71
CA HIS A 62 -1.15 -17.88 6.71
C HIS A 62 -1.19 -16.38 7.00
N LEU A 63 -1.61 -15.57 6.04
CA LEU A 63 -1.66 -14.10 6.24
C LEU A 63 -3.07 -13.59 6.52
N PHE A 64 -4.10 -14.26 5.99
CA PHE A 64 -5.50 -13.87 6.18
C PHE A 64 -6.33 -14.91 6.94
N GLY A 65 -5.68 -15.95 7.51
CA GLY A 65 -6.35 -16.96 8.32
C GLY A 65 -7.41 -17.77 7.56
N GLY A 66 -7.23 -17.94 6.24
CA GLY A 66 -8.15 -18.65 5.35
C GLY A 66 -9.27 -17.78 4.78
N MET A 67 -9.28 -16.47 5.04
CA MET A 67 -10.22 -15.58 4.37
C MET A 67 -9.85 -15.40 2.88
N PRO A 68 -10.85 -15.20 2.00
CA PRO A 68 -10.57 -14.89 0.61
C PRO A 68 -9.74 -13.62 0.47
N CYS A 69 -8.63 -13.72 -0.23
CA CYS A 69 -7.76 -12.58 -0.54
C CYS A 69 -7.53 -12.44 -2.05
N GLN A 70 -7.03 -11.30 -2.44
CA GLN A 70 -6.61 -10.99 -3.79
C GLN A 70 -5.13 -10.65 -3.81
N LEU A 71 -4.43 -11.13 -4.85
CA LEU A 71 -3.04 -10.85 -5.12
C LEU A 71 -2.97 -9.98 -6.37
N GLY A 72 -2.60 -8.74 -6.18
CA GLY A 72 -2.38 -7.76 -7.23
C GLY A 72 -0.99 -7.17 -7.15
N TRP A 73 -0.78 -6.08 -7.84
CA TRP A 73 0.50 -5.37 -7.81
C TRP A 73 0.34 -3.87 -7.97
N CYS A 74 1.28 -3.13 -7.39
CA CYS A 74 1.52 -1.71 -7.65
C CYS A 74 2.93 -1.59 -8.22
N ASN A 75 3.03 -1.17 -9.49
CA ASN A 75 4.30 -1.11 -10.22
C ASN A 75 4.52 0.25 -10.82
N GLY A 76 5.78 0.61 -11.03
CA GLY A 76 6.13 1.81 -11.79
C GLY A 76 7.17 2.68 -11.11
N HIS A 77 6.98 3.99 -11.24
CA HIS A 77 7.88 5.01 -10.72
C HIS A 77 7.08 6.05 -9.94
N ASN A 78 7.45 6.28 -8.70
CA ASN A 78 6.89 7.29 -7.83
C ASN A 78 7.98 7.77 -6.86
N ASN A 79 7.97 9.04 -6.52
CA ASN A 79 8.83 9.63 -5.50
C ASN A 79 8.07 10.61 -4.59
N ALA A 80 6.74 10.64 -4.68
CA ALA A 80 5.91 11.61 -3.98
C ALA A 80 4.85 10.93 -3.10
N LEU A 81 4.48 11.59 -2.01
CA LEU A 81 3.45 11.15 -1.09
C LEU A 81 2.07 11.07 -1.75
N ASN A 82 1.63 12.15 -2.37
CA ASN A 82 0.36 12.35 -3.05
C ASN A 82 -0.89 12.07 -2.20
N CYS A 83 -1.00 10.87 -1.66
CA CYS A 83 -2.15 10.40 -0.87
C CYS A 83 -1.70 9.52 0.29
N LEU A 84 -2.64 9.30 1.21
CA LEU A 84 -2.59 8.23 2.18
C LEU A 84 -3.96 7.57 2.28
N GLU A 85 -3.99 6.25 2.33
CA GLU A 85 -5.18 5.44 2.43
C GLU A 85 -5.08 4.41 3.56
N TYR A 86 -6.22 3.88 3.97
CA TYR A 86 -6.28 2.74 4.86
C TYR A 86 -7.43 1.80 4.48
N HIS A 87 -7.28 0.57 4.91
CA HIS A 87 -8.25 -0.51 4.75
C HIS A 87 -8.69 -1.02 6.13
N ARG A 88 -9.78 -1.78 6.19
CA ARG A 88 -10.23 -2.41 7.46
C ARG A 88 -9.48 -3.69 7.80
N ASP A 89 -8.43 -4.01 7.04
CA ASP A 89 -7.53 -5.13 7.26
C ASP A 89 -6.10 -4.73 6.93
N SER A 90 -5.12 -5.57 7.32
CA SER A 90 -3.71 -5.37 6.95
C SER A 90 -3.51 -5.57 5.45
N GLU A 91 -2.54 -4.83 4.90
CA GLU A 91 -2.01 -5.03 3.56
C GLU A 91 -0.65 -5.72 3.64
N PHE A 92 -0.36 -6.63 2.70
CA PHE A 92 0.95 -7.28 2.61
C PHE A 92 1.65 -6.89 1.30
N ASN A 93 2.91 -6.48 1.43
CA ASN A 93 3.75 -6.02 0.32
C ASN A 93 5.02 -6.84 0.20
N LEU A 94 5.39 -7.18 -1.05
CA LEU A 94 6.62 -7.88 -1.38
C LEU A 94 7.16 -7.35 -2.70
N GLY A 95 8.36 -6.75 -2.71
CA GLY A 95 8.94 -6.14 -3.91
C GLY A 95 10.02 -6.97 -4.56
N THR A 96 10.12 -6.92 -5.90
CA THR A 96 11.28 -7.44 -6.66
C THR A 96 12.50 -6.53 -6.55
N GLU A 97 12.29 -5.25 -6.33
CA GLU A 97 13.28 -4.22 -6.03
C GLU A 97 13.06 -3.69 -4.61
N ASP A 98 14.05 -2.98 -4.08
CA ASP A 98 13.87 -2.19 -2.86
C ASP A 98 12.83 -1.09 -3.13
N PHE A 99 11.95 -0.87 -2.19
CA PHE A 99 10.93 0.18 -2.27
C PHE A 99 10.79 0.93 -0.96
N ILE A 100 10.20 2.12 -1.00
CA ILE A 100 9.97 2.94 0.19
C ILE A 100 8.47 3.11 0.38
N LEU A 101 8.02 2.89 1.62
CA LEU A 101 6.67 3.17 2.08
C LEU A 101 6.67 4.50 2.84
N LEU A 102 5.79 5.42 2.46
CA LEU A 102 5.47 6.64 3.21
C LEU A 102 4.24 6.34 4.07
N LEU A 103 4.40 6.33 5.38
CA LEU A 103 3.42 5.82 6.32
C LEU A 103 3.04 6.87 7.37
N ALA A 104 1.76 6.85 7.78
CA ALA A 104 1.27 7.57 8.95
C ALA A 104 0.33 6.63 9.74
N ARG A 105 -0.18 7.09 10.89
CA ARG A 105 -1.08 6.29 11.72
C ARG A 105 -2.49 6.86 11.71
N MET A 106 -3.50 6.01 11.83
CA MET A 106 -4.89 6.47 11.91
C MET A 106 -5.12 7.44 13.06
N GLU A 107 -4.43 7.27 14.19
CA GLU A 107 -4.50 8.18 15.34
C GLU A 107 -3.93 9.59 15.06
N ASP A 108 -3.21 9.76 13.96
CA ASP A 108 -2.69 11.06 13.52
C ASP A 108 -3.74 11.89 12.76
N ILE A 109 -4.87 11.30 12.39
CA ILE A 109 -5.98 12.00 11.77
C ILE A 109 -6.73 12.79 12.87
N ALA A 110 -6.82 14.10 12.69
CA ALA A 110 -7.60 14.98 13.55
C ALA A 110 -8.56 15.79 12.69
N ASP A 111 -9.85 15.76 13.00
CA ASP A 111 -10.91 16.47 12.27
C ASP A 111 -10.87 16.22 10.74
N GLY A 112 -10.60 14.96 10.34
CA GLY A 112 -10.49 14.54 8.95
C GLY A 112 -9.21 15.02 8.24
N LYS A 113 -8.24 15.55 8.96
CA LYS A 113 -6.96 16.05 8.43
C LYS A 113 -5.78 15.31 9.03
N LEU A 114 -4.70 15.20 8.26
CA LEU A 114 -3.42 14.65 8.68
C LEU A 114 -2.29 15.59 8.22
N ASP A 115 -1.47 16.03 9.19
CA ASP A 115 -0.29 16.83 8.91
C ASP A 115 0.80 15.93 8.32
N THR A 116 1.27 16.25 7.11
CA THR A 116 2.31 15.48 6.42
C THR A 116 3.64 15.45 7.15
N ALA A 117 3.89 16.37 8.08
CA ALA A 117 5.07 16.32 8.95
C ALA A 117 5.11 15.08 9.86
N LYS A 118 3.97 14.39 10.07
CA LYS A 118 3.89 13.14 10.84
C LYS A 118 4.25 11.90 10.03
N VAL A 119 4.33 12.02 8.71
CA VAL A 119 4.68 10.91 7.81
C VAL A 119 6.12 10.46 8.02
N LYS A 120 6.33 9.15 8.07
CA LYS A 120 7.64 8.53 8.11
C LYS A 120 7.89 7.68 6.88
N ALA A 121 9.14 7.63 6.45
CA ALA A 121 9.58 6.82 5.32
C ALA A 121 10.29 5.56 5.81
N PHE A 122 9.92 4.40 5.21
CA PHE A 122 10.51 3.10 5.54
C PHE A 122 10.93 2.37 4.26
N ARG A 123 12.21 2.01 4.17
CA ARG A 123 12.74 1.20 3.07
C ARG A 123 12.55 -0.28 3.38
N ALA A 124 11.91 -0.99 2.48
CA ALA A 124 11.81 -2.44 2.45
C ALA A 124 12.80 -2.98 1.41
N PRO A 125 13.75 -3.85 1.80
CA PRO A 125 14.63 -4.50 0.83
C PRO A 125 13.87 -5.45 -0.08
N ALA A 126 14.34 -5.64 -1.31
CA ALA A 126 13.83 -6.64 -2.24
C ALA A 126 13.70 -8.01 -1.57
N GLY A 127 12.62 -8.72 -1.84
CA GLY A 127 12.32 -10.03 -1.26
C GLY A 127 11.87 -10.03 0.20
N THR A 128 11.71 -8.85 0.82
CA THR A 128 11.19 -8.73 2.19
C THR A 128 9.67 -8.62 2.15
N LEU A 129 8.97 -9.60 2.74
CA LEU A 129 7.52 -9.55 2.93
C LEU A 129 7.18 -8.68 4.13
N VAL A 130 6.40 -7.64 3.91
CA VAL A 130 6.02 -6.65 4.92
C VAL A 130 4.51 -6.67 5.11
N GLU A 131 4.07 -6.71 6.37
CA GLU A 131 2.70 -6.42 6.76
C GLU A 131 2.60 -4.95 7.17
N VAL A 132 1.70 -4.21 6.54
CA VAL A 132 1.26 -2.87 6.93
C VAL A 132 -0.06 -3.02 7.67
N TYR A 133 -0.11 -2.61 8.94
CA TYR A 133 -1.29 -2.83 9.78
C TYR A 133 -2.51 -2.03 9.32
N ALA A 134 -3.71 -2.55 9.58
CA ALA A 134 -4.99 -1.87 9.29
C ALA A 134 -5.09 -0.45 9.88
N THR A 135 -4.33 -0.16 10.95
CA THR A 135 -4.26 1.17 11.60
C THR A 135 -3.21 2.10 11.00
N THR A 136 -2.54 1.66 9.91
CA THR A 136 -1.48 2.41 9.24
C THR A 136 -1.96 2.92 7.90
N LEU A 137 -1.81 4.22 7.69
CA LEU A 137 -2.05 4.83 6.40
C LEU A 137 -0.83 4.64 5.51
N HIS A 138 -1.07 4.28 4.27
CA HIS A 138 -0.07 4.04 3.22
C HIS A 138 -0.63 4.47 1.86
N TYR A 139 0.19 4.45 0.83
CA TYR A 139 -0.23 4.62 -0.56
C TYR A 139 0.79 3.96 -1.50
N ALA A 140 0.73 4.29 -2.79
CA ALA A 140 1.68 3.77 -3.77
C ALA A 140 3.13 3.89 -3.26
N PRO A 141 3.94 2.81 -3.36
CA PRO A 141 5.35 2.85 -2.96
C PRO A 141 6.12 3.91 -3.73
N CYS A 142 7.26 4.33 -3.15
CA CYS A 142 8.24 5.11 -3.88
C CYS A 142 9.43 4.23 -4.28
N HIS A 143 10.04 4.55 -5.43
CA HIS A 143 11.26 3.87 -5.86
C HIS A 143 12.46 4.30 -5.00
N VAL A 144 13.43 3.40 -4.85
CA VAL A 144 14.75 3.71 -4.27
C VAL A 144 15.70 4.16 -5.37
N ASP A 145 15.58 3.56 -6.55
CA ASP A 145 16.38 3.80 -7.74
C ASP A 145 15.44 4.18 -8.89
N ALA A 146 15.54 5.42 -9.36
CA ALA A 146 14.68 5.95 -10.41
C ALA A 146 14.85 5.24 -11.76
N ASP A 147 16.01 4.62 -12.01
CA ASP A 147 16.25 3.87 -13.25
C ASP A 147 15.59 2.48 -13.22
N LYS A 148 15.30 1.96 -12.02
CA LYS A 148 14.72 0.62 -11.83
C LYS A 148 13.22 0.64 -11.55
N GLY A 149 12.71 1.71 -10.93
CA GLY A 149 11.33 1.73 -10.45
C GLY A 149 11.08 0.69 -9.35
N PHE A 150 9.85 0.20 -9.29
CA PHE A 150 9.46 -0.87 -8.37
C PHE A 150 8.37 -1.77 -8.97
N ARG A 151 8.40 -3.05 -8.59
CA ARG A 151 7.28 -4.00 -8.75
C ARG A 151 6.98 -4.57 -7.38
N VAL A 152 5.80 -4.26 -6.87
CA VAL A 152 5.40 -4.62 -5.51
C VAL A 152 4.07 -5.38 -5.54
N LEU A 153 4.08 -6.61 -5.01
CA LEU A 153 2.86 -7.33 -4.66
C LEU A 153 2.03 -6.49 -3.69
N VAL A 154 0.74 -6.45 -3.93
CA VAL A 154 -0.26 -5.95 -2.98
C VAL A 154 -1.25 -7.08 -2.72
N ALA A 155 -1.23 -7.64 -1.50
CA ALA A 155 -2.19 -8.64 -1.08
C ALA A 155 -3.16 -8.04 -0.05
N LEU A 156 -4.45 -8.15 -0.33
CA LEU A 156 -5.56 -7.57 0.42
C LEU A 156 -6.75 -8.53 0.50
N PRO A 157 -7.70 -8.33 1.41
CA PRO A 157 -8.97 -9.05 1.36
C PRO A 157 -9.67 -8.88 0.01
N LYS A 158 -10.27 -9.96 -0.48
CA LYS A 158 -10.95 -10.02 -1.78
C LYS A 158 -12.00 -8.91 -1.90
N GLY A 159 -11.98 -8.18 -3.01
CA GLY A 159 -12.90 -7.07 -3.30
C GLY A 159 -12.41 -5.70 -2.86
N THR A 160 -11.29 -5.59 -2.13
CA THR A 160 -10.68 -4.29 -1.80
C THR A 160 -10.27 -3.54 -3.06
N ASN A 161 -10.42 -2.22 -3.08
CA ASN A 161 -10.11 -1.33 -4.22
C ASN A 161 -10.98 -1.55 -5.47
N THR A 162 -12.09 -2.26 -5.35
CA THR A 162 -13.10 -2.33 -6.43
C THR A 162 -14.02 -1.10 -6.41
N ALA A 163 -15.08 -1.10 -7.19
CA ALA A 163 -16.01 0.03 -7.30
C ALA A 163 -16.49 0.51 -5.92
N LYS A 164 -16.47 1.84 -5.72
CA LYS A 164 -17.01 2.46 -4.52
C LYS A 164 -18.48 2.07 -4.34
N PRO A 165 -18.88 1.58 -3.15
CA PRO A 165 -20.30 1.33 -2.88
C PRO A 165 -21.09 2.64 -2.87
N ASP A 166 -22.33 2.56 -3.34
CA ASP A 166 -23.28 3.67 -3.24
C ASP A 166 -23.84 3.74 -1.83
N ILE A 167 -23.27 4.63 -1.01
CA ILE A 167 -23.67 4.85 0.37
C ILE A 167 -24.13 6.29 0.58
N GLN A 168 -25.11 6.47 1.46
CA GLN A 168 -25.41 7.79 2.01
C GLN A 168 -24.36 8.16 3.06
N ASN A 169 -23.87 9.41 3.02
CA ASN A 169 -22.94 9.89 4.03
C ASN A 169 -23.66 10.05 5.38
N ASN A 170 -23.25 9.22 6.35
CA ASN A 170 -23.76 9.24 7.74
C ASN A 170 -22.74 9.85 8.73
N GLY A 171 -21.69 10.49 8.24
CA GLY A 171 -20.60 11.03 9.04
C GLY A 171 -19.49 10.03 9.29
N GLY A 172 -18.66 10.28 10.31
CA GLY A 172 -17.48 9.45 10.58
C GLY A 172 -16.50 9.42 9.41
N ASP A 173 -16.11 8.25 8.98
CA ASP A 173 -15.15 8.05 7.88
C ASP A 173 -15.79 8.09 6.48
N ASP A 174 -17.13 8.15 6.37
CA ASP A 174 -17.81 8.08 5.07
C ASP A 174 -17.33 9.11 4.04
N PRO A 175 -17.01 10.37 4.41
CA PRO A 175 -16.46 11.34 3.46
C PRO A 175 -15.12 10.92 2.84
N LEU A 176 -14.36 10.07 3.52
CA LEU A 176 -13.05 9.59 3.07
C LEU A 176 -13.15 8.37 2.15
N LEU A 177 -14.32 7.69 2.09
CA LEU A 177 -14.50 6.47 1.30
C LEU A 177 -14.31 6.78 -0.18
N TRP A 178 -13.30 6.18 -0.79
CA TRP A 178 -12.90 6.37 -2.19
C TRP A 178 -13.24 5.17 -3.08
N ALA A 179 -13.04 3.97 -2.56
CA ALA A 179 -13.35 2.71 -3.24
C ALA A 179 -13.85 1.68 -2.20
N CYS A 180 -14.23 0.49 -2.64
CA CYS A 180 -14.59 -0.60 -1.72
C CYS A 180 -13.43 -0.87 -0.74
N ASN A 181 -13.71 -0.83 0.58
CA ASN A 181 -12.73 -1.01 1.64
C ASN A 181 -11.49 -0.09 1.56
N LYS A 182 -11.65 1.11 0.98
CA LYS A 182 -10.58 2.08 0.78
C LYS A 182 -11.02 3.48 1.19
N TRP A 183 -10.43 4.01 2.24
CA TRP A 183 -10.57 5.39 2.71
C TRP A 183 -9.30 6.16 2.37
N LEU A 184 -9.43 7.30 1.72
CA LEU A 184 -8.33 8.05 1.12
C LEU A 184 -8.31 9.51 1.59
N LEU A 185 -7.13 9.97 2.01
CA LEU A 185 -6.81 11.38 2.23
C LEU A 185 -5.83 11.81 1.12
N ALA A 186 -6.24 12.73 0.27
CA ALA A 186 -5.41 13.25 -0.81
C ALA A 186 -4.70 14.55 -0.41
N HIS A 187 -3.50 14.75 -0.94
CA HIS A 187 -2.87 16.07 -0.96
C HIS A 187 -3.49 16.92 -2.07
N ALA A 188 -3.64 18.23 -1.86
CA ALA A 188 -4.30 19.12 -2.80
C ALA A 188 -3.68 19.14 -4.21
N GLU A 189 -2.39 18.82 -4.32
CA GLU A 189 -1.66 18.78 -5.59
C GLU A 189 -1.81 17.45 -6.34
N SER A 190 -2.33 16.40 -5.70
CA SER A 190 -2.43 15.06 -6.27
C SER A 190 -3.44 14.97 -7.43
N ALA A 191 -3.29 13.95 -8.25
CA ALA A 191 -4.25 13.63 -9.31
C ALA A 191 -5.60 13.18 -8.72
N GLU A 192 -5.57 12.47 -7.60
CA GLU A 192 -6.74 11.97 -6.87
C GLU A 192 -7.59 13.13 -6.33
N ALA A 193 -6.96 14.19 -5.79
CA ALA A 193 -7.68 15.40 -5.36
C ALA A 193 -8.38 16.08 -6.55
N LYS A 194 -7.72 16.14 -7.71
CA LYS A 194 -8.32 16.67 -8.95
C LYS A 194 -9.47 15.81 -9.47
N ALA A 195 -9.44 14.50 -9.17
CA ALA A 195 -10.50 13.55 -9.49
C ALA A 195 -11.64 13.54 -8.45
N GLY A 196 -11.55 14.36 -7.39
CA GLY A 196 -12.61 14.52 -6.40
C GLY A 196 -12.40 13.76 -5.09
N ALA A 197 -11.20 13.22 -4.84
CA ALA A 197 -10.87 12.60 -3.57
C ALA A 197 -10.84 13.65 -2.43
N TYR A 198 -11.11 13.19 -1.22
CA TYR A 198 -11.11 14.05 -0.05
C TYR A 198 -9.72 14.65 0.23
N VAL A 199 -9.61 15.97 0.19
CA VAL A 199 -8.36 16.69 0.48
C VAL A 199 -8.15 16.75 2.00
N GLY A 200 -7.45 15.75 2.51
CA GLY A 200 -7.20 15.55 3.94
C GLY A 200 -5.74 15.72 4.36
N LEU A 201 -4.77 15.65 3.43
CA LEU A 201 -3.36 15.88 3.75
C LEU A 201 -3.05 17.38 3.78
N VAL A 202 -2.42 17.83 4.87
CA VAL A 202 -2.06 19.24 5.12
C VAL A 202 -0.55 19.35 5.34
N GLY A 203 0.10 20.27 4.66
CA GLY A 203 1.54 20.47 4.72
C GLY A 203 2.19 20.32 3.36
N GLU A 204 3.42 19.82 3.30
CA GLU A 204 4.16 19.60 2.06
C GLU A 204 3.72 18.29 1.39
N ASN A 205 3.60 18.28 0.08
CA ASN A 205 3.56 17.01 -0.67
C ASN A 205 4.98 16.43 -0.71
N ILE A 206 5.28 15.54 0.24
CA ILE A 206 6.63 15.04 0.48
C ILE A 206 7.18 14.36 -0.79
N HIS A 207 8.40 14.71 -1.16
CA HIS A 207 9.19 14.04 -2.19
C HIS A 207 10.44 13.42 -1.58
N ILE A 208 10.84 12.24 -2.07
CA ILE A 208 12.02 11.48 -1.64
C ILE A 208 12.91 11.10 -2.81
#